data_58bfed73fc834a0a65700bf47556f51b
#
_entry.id   58bfed73fc834a0a65700bf47556f51b
#
_cell.length_a   1.000
_cell.length_b   1.000
_cell.length_c   1.000
_cell.angle_alpha   90.00
_cell.angle_beta   90.00
_cell.angle_gamma   90.00
#
_symmetry.space_group_name_H-M   'P 1'
#
loop_
_entity.id
_entity.type
_entity.pdbx_description
1 polymer ?
#
loop_
_entity_poly.entity_id
_entity_poly.type
_entity_poly.pdbx_seq_one_letter_code
_entity_poly.pdbx_strand_id
1 'polypeptide(L)' 'MPVSYDKLWKLLIDKKMNRTELKEVAGISFNVLAKMGKSEFISMESLCKICTALECDVGDVMEFRHGENS' A
#
# COMPACT_ATOMS: atom_id res chain seq x y z
N MET A 1 -11.06 -9.04 -4.23
CA MET A 1 -9.81 -8.87 -4.99
C MET A 1 -8.72 -9.72 -4.38
N PRO A 2 -7.77 -10.21 -5.17
CA PRO A 2 -6.76 -11.11 -4.65
C PRO A 2 -5.59 -10.43 -3.94
N VAL A 3 -5.66 -9.14 -3.71
CA VAL A 3 -4.58 -8.41 -3.04
C VAL A 3 -5.12 -7.67 -1.83
N SER A 4 -4.31 -7.58 -0.79
CA SER A 4 -4.65 -6.89 0.44
C SER A 4 -3.53 -5.92 0.80
N TYR A 5 -3.91 -4.72 1.23
CA TYR A 5 -2.96 -3.72 1.72
C TYR A 5 -3.13 -3.48 3.22
N ASP A 6 -3.73 -4.43 3.92
CA ASP A 6 -3.95 -4.28 5.35
C ASP A 6 -2.66 -4.06 6.12
N LYS A 7 -1.59 -4.71 5.68
CA LYS A 7 -0.28 -4.53 6.31
C LYS A 7 0.21 -3.10 6.20
N LEU A 8 -0.04 -2.48 5.05
CA LEU A 8 0.33 -1.08 4.84
C LEU A 8 -0.43 -0.18 5.80
N TRP A 9 -1.74 -0.40 5.94
CA TRP A 9 -2.54 0.45 6.83
C TRP A 9 -2.08 0.32 8.27
N LYS A 10 -1.72 -0.88 8.70
CA LYS A 10 -1.18 -1.09 10.04
C LYS A 10 0.17 -0.39 10.21
N LEU A 11 1.01 -0.46 9.19
CA LEU A 11 2.31 0.19 9.22
C LEU A 11 2.16 1.70 9.34
N LEU A 12 1.19 2.28 8.65
CA LEU A 12 0.93 3.72 8.75
C LEU A 12 0.50 4.09 10.17
N ILE A 13 -0.33 3.28 10.77
CA ILE A 13 -0.76 3.52 12.16
C ILE A 13 0.46 3.51 13.08
N ASP A 14 1.34 2.53 12.90
CA ASP A 14 2.56 2.44 13.72
C ASP A 14 3.45 3.66 13.53
N LYS A 15 3.49 4.21 12.32
CA LYS A 15 4.30 5.38 12.02
C LYS A 15 3.56 6.70 12.29
N LYS A 16 2.31 6.60 12.75
CA LYS A 16 1.47 7.78 13.03
C LYS A 16 1.32 8.66 11.79
N MET A 17 1.11 8.01 10.66
CA MET A 17 1.01 8.67 9.36
C MET A 17 -0.36 8.38 8.75
N ASN A 18 -1.00 9.39 8.19
CA ASN A 18 -2.26 9.18 7.51
C ASN A 18 -2.00 8.94 6.01
N ARG A 19 -3.07 8.61 5.27
CA ARG A 19 -2.93 8.24 3.87
C ARG A 19 -2.47 9.41 3.00
N THR A 20 -2.91 10.61 3.32
CA THR A 20 -2.48 11.81 2.59
C THR A 20 -0.99 12.04 2.76
N GLU A 21 -0.49 11.85 3.96
CA GLU A 21 0.93 11.97 4.22
C GLU A 21 1.72 10.92 3.45
N LEU A 22 1.21 9.69 3.40
CA LEU A 22 1.84 8.64 2.61
C LEU A 22 1.94 9.06 1.14
N LYS A 23 0.84 9.59 0.60
CA LYS A 23 0.82 10.02 -0.79
C LYS A 23 1.93 11.04 -1.05
N GLU A 24 2.11 11.97 -0.13
CA GLU A 24 3.10 13.04 -0.29
C GLU A 24 4.52 12.51 -0.16
N VAL A 25 4.81 11.70 0.86
CA VAL A 25 6.17 11.23 1.06
C VAL A 25 6.59 10.21 0.02
N ALA A 26 5.66 9.42 -0.48
CA ALA A 26 5.96 8.42 -1.50
C ALA A 26 5.94 9.00 -2.91
N GLY A 27 5.31 10.16 -3.09
CA GLY A 27 5.20 10.75 -4.41
C GLY A 27 4.27 9.99 -5.33
N ILE A 28 3.24 9.39 -4.78
CA ILE A 28 2.24 8.66 -5.58
C ILE A 28 1.02 9.56 -5.80
N SER A 29 0.24 9.22 -6.82
CA SER A 29 -0.95 10.00 -7.14
C SER A 29 -2.11 9.61 -6.24
N PHE A 30 -3.11 10.47 -6.21
CA PHE A 30 -4.34 10.17 -5.49
C PHE A 30 -5.03 8.93 -6.06
N ASN A 31 -4.92 8.72 -7.39
CA ASN A 31 -5.50 7.53 -8.01
C ASN A 31 -4.89 6.24 -7.46
N VAL A 32 -3.59 6.24 -7.25
CA VAL A 32 -2.92 5.07 -6.66
C VAL A 32 -3.44 4.82 -5.26
N LEU A 33 -3.54 5.89 -4.47
CA LEU A 33 -4.05 5.78 -3.11
C LEU A 33 -5.48 5.23 -3.10
N ALA A 34 -6.32 5.73 -4.01
CA ALA A 34 -7.70 5.26 -4.10
C ALA A 34 -7.78 3.79 -4.47
N LYS A 35 -6.92 3.34 -5.40
CA LYS A 35 -6.89 1.93 -5.79
C LYS A 35 -6.51 1.05 -4.61
N MET A 36 -5.54 1.48 -3.81
CA MET A 36 -5.15 0.72 -2.63
C MET A 36 -6.29 0.64 -1.62
N GLY A 37 -7.07 1.71 -1.50
CA GLY A 37 -8.22 1.70 -0.62
C GLY A 37 -9.29 0.72 -1.05
N LYS A 38 -9.32 0.37 -2.34
CA LYS A 38 -10.26 -0.61 -2.89
C LYS A 38 -9.64 -1.99 -3.07
N SER A 39 -8.43 -2.19 -2.58
CA SER A 39 -7.68 -3.44 -2.73
C SER A 39 -7.47 -3.82 -4.19
N GLU A 40 -7.19 -2.83 -5.03
CA GLU A 40 -6.91 -3.03 -6.44
C GLU A 40 -5.40 -3.04 -6.68
N PHE A 41 -5.00 -3.57 -7.82
CA PHE A 41 -3.58 -3.61 -8.18
C PHE A 41 -3.07 -2.22 -8.50
N ILE A 42 -1.82 -1.98 -8.13
CA ILE A 42 -1.12 -0.75 -8.49
C ILE A 42 0.15 -1.15 -9.25
N SER A 43 0.78 -0.18 -9.91
CA SER A 43 1.99 -0.46 -10.66
C SER A 43 3.15 -0.79 -9.73
N MET A 44 4.11 -1.56 -10.25
CA MET A 44 5.31 -1.85 -9.50
C MET A 44 6.09 -0.59 -9.18
N GLU A 45 6.04 0.38 -10.06
CA GLU A 45 6.73 1.65 -9.83
C GLU A 45 6.14 2.36 -8.60
N SER A 46 4.82 2.42 -8.51
CA SER A 46 4.16 3.03 -7.36
C SER A 46 4.49 2.26 -6.08
N LEU A 47 4.48 0.92 -6.17
CA LEU A 47 4.80 0.07 -5.04
C LEU A 47 6.22 0.32 -4.55
N CYS A 48 7.16 0.45 -5.49
CA CYS A 48 8.55 0.75 -5.16
C CYS A 48 8.67 2.09 -4.43
N LYS A 49 7.94 3.09 -4.91
CA LYS A 49 7.95 4.42 -4.27
C LYS A 49 7.46 4.33 -2.82
N ILE A 50 6.42 3.57 -2.59
CA ILE A 50 5.88 3.40 -1.24
C ILE A 50 6.89 2.70 -0.34
N CYS A 51 7.46 1.60 -0.82
CA CYS A 51 8.43 0.85 -0.03
C CYS A 51 9.67 1.68 0.29
N THR A 52 10.13 2.46 -0.67
CA THR A 52 11.29 3.33 -0.48
C THR A 52 10.98 4.39 0.57
N ALA A 53 9.80 5.02 0.48
CA ALA A 53 9.42 6.08 1.41
C ALA A 53 9.30 5.57 2.84
N LEU A 54 8.82 4.34 3.00
CA LEU A 54 8.60 3.75 4.32
C LEU A 54 9.77 2.87 4.77
N GLU A 55 10.79 2.74 3.94
CA GLU A 55 11.98 1.95 4.24
C GLU A 55 11.61 0.52 4.60
N CYS A 56 10.78 -0.09 3.74
CA CYS A 56 10.31 -1.45 3.97
C CYS A 56 10.28 -2.20 2.66
N ASP A 57 9.92 -3.48 2.72
CA ASP A 57 9.84 -4.31 1.54
C ASP A 57 8.38 -4.55 1.16
N VAL A 58 8.18 -5.13 -0.02
CA VAL A 58 6.83 -5.34 -0.55
C VAL A 58 5.98 -6.20 0.39
N GLY A 59 6.59 -7.18 1.04
CA GLY A 59 5.87 -8.03 1.98
C GLY A 59 5.36 -7.32 3.23
N ASP A 60 5.89 -6.12 3.49
CA ASP A 60 5.43 -5.30 4.61
C ASP A 60 4.26 -4.41 4.23
N VAL A 61 3.97 -4.31 2.94
CA VAL A 61 2.97 -3.39 2.40
C VAL A 61 1.73 -4.15 1.94
N MET A 62 1.92 -5.26 1.25
CA MET A 62 0.81 -5.98 0.65
C MET A 62 1.03 -7.48 0.70
N GLU A 63 -0.03 -8.20 0.45
CA GLU A 63 0.03 -9.65 0.29
C GLU A 63 -1.05 -10.08 -0.68
N PHE A 64 -0.83 -11.21 -1.33
CA PHE A 64 -1.86 -11.80 -2.17
C PHE A 64 -2.79 -12.63 -1.29
N ARG A 65 -4.07 -12.51 -1.55
CA ARG A 65 -5.06 -13.35 -0.89
C ARG A 65 -5.33 -14.55 -1.77
N HIS A 66 -5.06 -15.72 -1.22
CA HIS A 66 -5.36 -16.93 -1.94
C HIS A 66 -6.69 -17.47 -1.45
N GLY A 67 -7.44 -17.72 -2.31
CA GLY A 67 -8.45 -18.10 -1.98
C GLY A 67 -9.32 -18.61 -1.33
N GLU A 68 -9.55 -18.72 -0.66
CA GLU A 68 -10.39 -19.20 -0.23
C GLU A 68 -11.51 -18.67 -0.34
N ASN A 69 -11.86 -18.74 -0.47
CA ASN A 69 -12.61 -18.39 -0.66
C ASN A 69 -12.79 -17.44 -1.07
N SER A 70 -12.30 -17.50 -1.29
CA SER A 70 -12.20 -16.57 -1.51
C SER A 70 -12.67 -16.20 -2.17
#